data_e8349338b7038611ba63c1fb7f48e4d7
#
_entry.id   e8349338b7038611ba63c1fb7f48e4d7
#
_cell.length_a   1.000
_cell.length_b   1.000
_cell.length_c   1.000
_cell.angle_alpha   90.00
_cell.angle_beta   90.00
_cell.angle_gamma   90.00
#
_symmetry.space_group_name_H-M   'P 1'
#
loop_
_entity.id
_entity.type
_entity.pdbx_description
1 polymer ?
#
loop_
_entity_poly.entity_id
_entity_poly.type
_entity_poly.pdbx_seq_one_letter_code
_entity_poly.pdbx_strand_id
1 'polypeptide(L)'
;MPTDKHLLAQWAKNLLNDDFFKEVLNNLKNEQISVIINTSADECDRREDAYRHIKTLELITGHLEGLASETVIREKKWKIL
;
A
#
# COMPACT_ATOMS: atom_id res chain seq x y z
N MET A 1 -13.45 2.00 20.19
CA MET A 1 -12.25 1.71 19.41
C MET A 1 -11.13 2.64 19.82
N PRO A 2 -10.00 2.08 20.19
CA PRO A 2 -8.88 2.92 20.54
C PRO A 2 -8.38 3.63 19.30
N THR A 3 -8.33 4.94 19.38
CA THR A 3 -7.76 5.78 18.33
C THR A 3 -6.38 6.25 18.74
N ASP A 4 -5.65 5.39 19.44
CA ASP A 4 -4.27 5.69 19.81
C ASP A 4 -3.43 5.67 18.53
N LYS A 5 -3.04 6.84 18.08
CA LYS A 5 -2.26 7.02 16.86
C LYS A 5 -0.90 6.33 16.92
N HIS A 6 -0.34 6.26 18.10
CA HIS A 6 0.96 5.59 18.29
C HIS A 6 0.83 4.08 18.09
N LEU A 7 -0.21 3.45 18.63
CA LEU A 7 -0.48 2.03 18.43
C LEU A 7 -0.82 1.74 16.97
N LEU A 8 -1.59 2.61 16.35
CA LEU A 8 -1.95 2.47 14.94
C LEU A 8 -0.72 2.55 14.05
N ALA A 9 0.17 3.51 14.33
CA ALA A 9 1.43 3.67 13.59
C ALA A 9 2.31 2.43 13.76
N GLN A 10 2.38 1.89 14.97
CA GLN A 10 3.17 0.69 15.25
C GLN A 10 2.60 -0.53 14.52
N TRP A 11 1.26 -0.67 14.53
CA TRP A 11 0.58 -1.72 13.79
C TRP A 11 0.87 -1.64 12.29
N ALA A 12 0.76 -0.44 11.71
CA ALA A 12 1.02 -0.24 10.29
C ALA A 12 2.47 -0.57 9.94
N LYS A 13 3.40 -0.17 10.78
CA LYS A 13 4.82 -0.47 10.60
C LYS A 13 5.08 -1.97 10.63
N ASN A 14 4.48 -2.67 11.58
CA ASN A 14 4.63 -4.12 11.70
C ASN A 14 4.04 -4.83 10.48
N LEU A 15 2.88 -4.38 10.02
CA LEU A 15 2.22 -4.96 8.84
C LEU A 15 3.07 -4.75 7.58
N LEU A 16 3.62 -3.56 7.39
CA LEU A 16 4.49 -3.27 6.25
C LEU A 16 5.77 -4.10 6.24
N ASN A 17 6.21 -4.57 7.41
CA ASN A 17 7.39 -5.41 7.54
C ASN A 17 7.06 -6.91 7.57
N ASP A 18 5.78 -7.27 7.52
CA ASP A 18 5.34 -8.65 7.50
C ASP A 18 5.58 -9.26 6.12
N ASP A 19 6.34 -10.35 6.07
CA ASP A 19 6.71 -10.99 4.81
C ASP A 19 5.51 -11.57 4.07
N PHE A 20 4.55 -12.13 4.79
CA PHE A 20 3.33 -12.67 4.16
C PHE A 20 2.46 -11.56 3.57
N PHE A 21 2.35 -10.44 4.27
CA PHE A 21 1.60 -9.29 3.76
C PHE A 21 2.23 -8.75 2.48
N LYS A 22 3.56 -8.62 2.47
CA LYS A 22 4.31 -8.20 1.28
C LYS A 22 4.09 -9.14 0.11
N GLU A 23 4.12 -10.44 0.38
CA GLU A 23 3.91 -11.47 -0.63
C GLU A 23 2.51 -11.39 -1.22
N VAL A 24 1.48 -11.23 -0.38
CA VAL A 24 0.09 -11.10 -0.83
C VAL A 24 -0.07 -9.87 -1.73
N LEU A 25 0.45 -8.73 -1.31
CA LEU A 25 0.38 -7.50 -2.11
C LEU A 25 1.09 -7.65 -3.44
N ASN A 26 2.26 -8.27 -3.43
CA ASN A 26 3.05 -8.49 -4.64
C ASN A 26 2.34 -9.43 -5.60
N ASN A 27 1.76 -10.50 -5.08
CA ASN A 27 0.99 -11.47 -5.89
C ASN A 27 -0.23 -10.81 -6.53
N LEU A 28 -0.98 -10.01 -5.77
CA LEU A 28 -2.14 -9.28 -6.30
C LEU A 28 -1.72 -8.32 -7.40
N LYS A 29 -0.65 -7.58 -7.19
CA LYS A 29 -0.13 -6.64 -8.18
C LYS A 29 0.30 -7.38 -9.45
N ASN A 30 1.00 -8.49 -9.32
CA ASN A 30 1.46 -9.29 -10.46
C ASN A 30 0.29 -9.90 -11.23
N GLU A 31 -0.78 -10.31 -10.54
CA GLU A 31 -2.00 -10.79 -11.19
C GLU A 31 -2.61 -9.72 -12.09
N GLN A 32 -2.68 -8.49 -11.60
CA GLN A 32 -3.24 -7.37 -12.36
C GLN A 32 -2.34 -7.00 -13.55
N ILE A 33 -1.03 -7.03 -13.36
CA ILE A 33 -0.08 -6.81 -14.46
C ILE A 33 -0.25 -7.88 -15.54
N SER A 34 -0.44 -9.13 -15.12
CA SER A 34 -0.69 -10.24 -16.05
C SER A 34 -1.96 -10.02 -16.85
N VAL A 35 -3.02 -9.52 -16.22
CA VAL A 35 -4.26 -9.16 -16.94
C VAL A 35 -3.97 -8.14 -18.03
N ILE A 36 -3.23 -7.08 -17.70
CA ILE A 36 -2.89 -6.02 -18.65
C ILE A 36 -2.12 -6.60 -19.86
N ILE A 37 -1.13 -7.43 -19.59
CA ILE A 37 -0.27 -8.02 -20.63
C ILE A 37 -1.07 -8.95 -21.54
N ASN A 38 -2.05 -9.66 -20.99
CA ASN A 38 -2.81 -10.67 -21.73
C ASN A 38 -4.09 -10.14 -22.37
N THR A 39 -4.39 -8.83 -22.24
CA THR A 39 -5.55 -8.24 -22.94
C THR A 39 -5.22 -7.99 -24.40
N SER A 40 -6.23 -8.15 -25.26
CA SER A 40 -6.12 -7.78 -26.67
C SER A 40 -6.33 -6.27 -26.87
N ALA A 41 -6.04 -5.77 -28.05
CA ALA A 41 -6.10 -4.33 -28.34
C ALA A 41 -7.49 -3.72 -28.10
N ASP A 42 -8.55 -4.51 -28.25
CA ASP A 42 -9.94 -4.06 -28.09
C ASP A 42 -10.47 -4.21 -26.67
N GLU A 43 -9.67 -4.77 -25.75
CA GLU A 43 -10.07 -4.96 -24.34
C GLU A 43 -9.60 -3.81 -23.44
N CYS A 44 -9.85 -2.57 -23.86
CA CYS A 44 -9.41 -1.37 -23.13
C CYS A 44 -9.97 -1.29 -21.72
N ASP A 45 -11.25 -1.62 -21.54
CA ASP A 45 -11.92 -1.55 -20.25
C ASP A 45 -11.30 -2.51 -19.25
N ARG A 46 -10.92 -3.69 -19.70
CA ARG A 46 -10.30 -4.70 -18.85
C ARG A 46 -8.91 -4.25 -18.38
N ARG A 47 -8.13 -3.61 -19.27
CA ARG A 47 -6.84 -3.03 -18.90
C ARG A 47 -7.00 -1.89 -17.92
N GLU A 48 -7.99 -1.02 -18.11
CA GLU A 48 -8.25 0.08 -17.20
C GLU A 48 -8.64 -0.40 -15.81
N ASP A 49 -9.48 -1.43 -15.73
CA ASP A 49 -9.86 -2.01 -14.45
C ASP A 49 -8.66 -2.58 -13.70
N ALA A 50 -7.81 -3.32 -14.41
CA ALA A 50 -6.58 -3.86 -13.83
C ALA A 50 -5.64 -2.75 -13.36
N TYR A 51 -5.51 -1.68 -14.13
CA TYR A 51 -4.72 -0.51 -13.75
C TYR A 51 -5.27 0.15 -12.48
N ARG A 52 -6.60 0.30 -12.40
CA ARG A 52 -7.24 0.86 -11.20
C ARG A 52 -7.00 -0.01 -9.98
N HIS A 53 -7.01 -1.34 -10.13
CA HIS A 53 -6.70 -2.26 -9.04
C HIS A 53 -5.27 -2.06 -8.53
N ILE A 54 -4.31 -1.91 -9.43
CA ILE A 54 -2.92 -1.63 -9.06
C ILE A 54 -2.84 -0.31 -8.29
N LYS A 55 -3.53 0.72 -8.76
CA LYS A 55 -3.56 2.03 -8.09
C LYS A 55 -4.19 1.94 -6.71
N THR A 56 -5.21 1.11 -6.55
CA THR A 56 -5.83 0.87 -5.24
C THR A 56 -4.86 0.20 -4.27
N LEU A 57 -4.10 -0.80 -4.74
CA LEU A 57 -3.08 -1.44 -3.92
C LEU A 57 -2.00 -0.45 -3.49
N GLU A 58 -1.57 0.42 -4.40
CA GLU A 58 -0.62 1.48 -4.08
C GLU A 58 -1.19 2.48 -3.07
N LEU A 59 -2.48 2.80 -3.19
CA LEU A 59 -3.17 3.68 -2.26
C LEU A 59 -3.18 3.11 -0.85
N ILE A 60 -3.51 1.83 -0.72
CA ILE A 60 -3.51 1.13 0.58
C ILE A 60 -2.11 1.15 1.18
N THR A 61 -1.11 0.78 0.40
CA THR A 61 0.29 0.76 0.83
C THR A 61 0.75 2.15 1.26
N GLY A 62 0.43 3.17 0.44
CA GLY A 62 0.78 4.54 0.75
C GLY A 62 0.13 5.04 2.02
N HIS A 63 -1.12 4.66 2.26
CA HIS A 63 -1.81 5.02 3.49
C HIS A 63 -1.15 4.39 4.72
N LEU A 64 -0.78 3.12 4.62
CA LEU A 64 -0.07 2.42 5.70
C LEU A 64 1.29 3.05 5.96
N GLU A 65 2.01 3.41 4.91
CA GLU A 65 3.30 4.10 5.03
C GLU A 65 3.13 5.45 5.73
N GLY A 66 2.08 6.19 5.40
CA GLY A 66 1.75 7.44 6.05
C GLY A 66 1.50 7.25 7.54
N LEU A 67 0.73 6.25 7.93
CA LEU A 67 0.48 5.93 9.32
C LEU A 67 1.77 5.54 10.06
N ALA A 68 2.58 4.71 9.44
CA ALA A 68 3.84 4.24 10.03
C ALA A 68 4.85 5.36 10.20
N SER A 69 4.87 6.34 9.30
CA SER A 69 5.83 7.43 9.33
C SER A 69 5.48 8.54 10.34
N GLU A 70 4.28 8.54 10.88
CA GLU A 70 3.82 9.57 11.80
C GLU A 70 4.74 9.72 13.01
N THR A 71 5.16 8.60 13.58
CA THR A 71 6.10 8.59 14.70
C THR A 71 7.45 9.19 14.32
N VAL A 72 7.95 8.85 13.15
CA VAL A 72 9.23 9.34 12.63
C VAL A 72 9.18 10.86 12.40
N ILE A 73 8.08 11.35 11.85
CA ILE A 73 7.88 12.79 11.63
C ILE A 73 7.91 13.55 12.95
N ARG A 74 7.25 13.03 13.99
CA ARG A 74 7.25 13.63 15.32
C ARG A 74 8.67 13.70 15.90
N GLU A 75 9.42 12.62 15.79
CA GLU A 75 10.79 12.56 16.27
C GLU A 75 11.68 13.58 15.56
N LYS A 76 11.51 13.71 14.24
CA LYS A 76 12.25 14.70 13.45
C LYS A 76 11.92 16.13 13.84
N LYS A 77 10.64 16.42 14.11
CA LYS A 77 10.21 17.74 14.57
C LYS A 77 10.87 18.11 15.90
N TRP A 78 10.95 17.15 16.81
CA TRP A 78 11.63 17.35 18.09
C TRP A 78 13.09 17.70 17.92
N LYS A 79 13.77 17.07 16.97
CA LYS A 79 15.21 17.32 16.72
C LYS A 79 15.47 18.65 16.05
N ILE A 80 14.51 19.19 15.36
CA ILE A 80 14.64 20.50 14.69
C ILE A 80 14.40 21.64 15.65
N LEU A 81 13.61 21.41 16.67
CA LEU A 81 13.34 22.39 17.71
C LEU A 81 14.43 22.44 18.77
#